data_f0bd2eda33d656cc1a87ea50d7e50a22
#
_entry.id   f0bd2eda33d656cc1a87ea50d7e50a22
#
_cell.length_a   1.000
_cell.length_b   1.000
_cell.length_c   1.000
_cell.angle_alpha   90.00
_cell.angle_beta   90.00
_cell.angle_gamma   90.00
#
_symmetry.space_group_name_H-M   'P 1'
#
loop_
_entity.id
_entity.type
_entity.pdbx_description
1 polymer ?
#
loop_
_entity_poly.entity_id
_entity_poly.type
_entity_poly.pdbx_seq_one_letter_code
_entity_poly.pdbx_strand_id
1 'polypeptide(L)'
;HHINGTLKYSQDAYRTTVYSKDNETDVKVGIAKRHMGVAGRASYNWNYRYFVDFNFGYNGSENFADGHRFGFFPAFSVAWNIAEEKIVKKHLKWMNMFKLRYSYGKVGNDQLGQRFPYLYTLATKHMVKKDGKDVEETFPGWDWGDYTYGNSYDGLTYLDLASENVTWEIATKHDAGVDLSLFNDKFTATVDYFHEQRDGIFMAREFLPSMVGVRSNPKANVGSVRSQGFDGNFAYKQKINKVNLTVRGNFTYSKNEILEKDEENSVYPYQMQRGYRVNQAKGLI
;
A
#
# COMPACT_ATOMS: atom_id res chain seq x y z
N HIS A 1 11.05 35.10 5.50
CA HIS A 1 10.18 34.10 6.08
C HIS A 1 8.98 33.85 5.18
N HIS A 2 8.72 32.61 4.81
CA HIS A 2 7.53 32.23 4.05
C HIS A 2 6.80 31.13 4.84
N ILE A 3 5.52 31.37 5.10
CA ILE A 3 4.63 30.44 5.78
C ILE A 3 3.48 30.14 4.85
N ASN A 4 3.20 28.86 4.60
CA ASN A 4 2.03 28.41 3.86
C ASN A 4 1.25 27.42 4.70
N GLY A 5 -0.07 27.55 4.69
CA GLY A 5 -0.97 26.59 5.34
C GLY A 5 -2.10 26.20 4.39
N THR A 6 -2.45 24.92 4.39
CA THR A 6 -3.56 24.39 3.61
C THR A 6 -4.36 23.43 4.49
N LEU A 7 -5.68 23.55 4.48
CA LEU A 7 -6.58 22.58 5.07
C LEU A 7 -7.58 22.15 4.00
N LYS A 8 -7.79 20.86 3.86
CA LYS A 8 -8.70 20.27 2.89
C LYS A 8 -9.62 19.28 3.59
N TYR A 9 -10.91 19.41 3.34
CA TYR A 9 -11.89 18.37 3.61
C TYR A 9 -12.30 17.70 2.29
N SER A 10 -12.44 16.38 2.30
CA SER A 10 -12.92 15.61 1.16
C SER A 10 -13.90 14.54 1.63
N GLN A 11 -14.92 14.32 0.82
CA GLN A 11 -15.87 13.23 1.00
C GLN A 11 -16.23 12.69 -0.37
N ASP A 12 -16.22 11.37 -0.51
CA ASP A 12 -16.65 10.69 -1.71
C ASP A 12 -17.52 9.47 -1.39
N ALA A 13 -18.42 9.16 -2.31
CA ALA A 13 -19.26 7.99 -2.25
C ALA A 13 -19.34 7.36 -3.64
N TYR A 14 -18.94 6.11 -3.73
CA TYR A 14 -19.00 5.34 -4.97
C TYR A 14 -19.97 4.19 -4.82
N ARG A 15 -20.94 4.12 -5.72
CA ARG A 15 -21.91 3.02 -5.81
C ARG A 15 -21.92 2.46 -7.21
N THR A 16 -21.74 1.16 -7.34
CA THR A 16 -21.92 0.45 -8.61
C THR A 16 -23.28 -0.21 -8.63
N THR A 17 -24.06 0.04 -9.67
CA THR A 17 -25.25 -0.74 -9.93
C THR A 17 -24.81 -2.02 -10.64
N VAL A 18 -24.89 -3.13 -9.96
CA VAL A 18 -24.57 -4.42 -10.56
C VAL A 18 -25.86 -4.99 -11.15
N TYR A 19 -25.92 -5.06 -12.46
CA TYR A 19 -26.90 -5.89 -13.15
C TYR A 19 -26.30 -7.29 -13.24
N SER A 20 -26.57 -8.11 -12.25
CA SER A 20 -26.17 -9.52 -12.31
C SER A 20 -27.24 -10.30 -13.03
N LYS A 21 -26.89 -10.91 -14.15
CA LYS A 21 -27.67 -11.90 -14.81
C LYS A 21 -27.44 -13.30 -14.22
N ASP A 22 -26.32 -13.44 -13.54
CA ASP A 22 -25.84 -14.66 -12.90
C ASP A 22 -25.66 -14.41 -11.40
N ASN A 23 -26.12 -15.34 -10.59
CA ASN A 23 -26.26 -15.25 -9.13
C ASN A 23 -24.91 -15.12 -8.33
N GLU A 24 -23.80 -14.87 -8.99
CA GLU A 24 -22.46 -14.83 -8.39
C GLU A 24 -21.91 -13.45 -8.12
N THR A 25 -22.69 -12.44 -8.26
CA THR A 25 -22.20 -11.12 -7.99
C THR A 25 -22.00 -10.96 -6.49
N ASP A 26 -20.79 -10.62 -6.10
CA ASP A 26 -20.48 -10.19 -4.75
C ASP A 26 -21.52 -9.14 -4.33
N VAL A 27 -22.50 -9.56 -3.53
CA VAL A 27 -23.59 -8.68 -3.02
C VAL A 27 -23.01 -7.41 -2.37
N LYS A 28 -21.78 -7.46 -1.89
CA LYS A 28 -21.05 -6.32 -1.32
C LYS A 28 -20.76 -5.24 -2.36
N VAL A 29 -20.72 -5.57 -3.65
CA VAL A 29 -20.47 -4.60 -4.74
C VAL A 29 -21.59 -3.58 -4.86
N GLY A 30 -22.84 -3.96 -4.55
CA GLY A 30 -24.00 -3.06 -4.55
C GLY A 30 -24.03 -2.07 -3.37
N ILE A 31 -23.24 -2.30 -2.32
CA ILE A 31 -23.15 -1.41 -1.16
C ILE A 31 -22.27 -0.23 -1.54
N ALA A 32 -22.71 1.00 -1.23
CA ALA A 32 -21.91 2.18 -1.48
C ALA A 32 -20.59 2.14 -0.67
N LYS A 33 -19.45 2.38 -1.33
CA LYS A 33 -18.17 2.59 -0.68
C LYS A 33 -17.99 4.09 -0.44
N ARG A 34 -17.81 4.51 0.78
CA ARG A 34 -17.69 5.91 1.18
C ARG A 34 -16.35 6.15 1.86
N HIS A 35 -15.75 7.29 1.54
CA HIS A 35 -14.57 7.79 2.19
C HIS A 35 -14.81 9.23 2.62
N MET A 36 -14.20 9.60 3.70
CA MET A 36 -14.13 10.98 4.14
C MET A 36 -12.76 11.27 4.74
N GLY A 37 -12.32 12.51 4.66
CA GLY A 37 -11.05 12.86 5.26
C GLY A 37 -10.81 14.34 5.41
N VAL A 38 -9.93 14.64 6.35
CA VAL A 38 -9.36 15.96 6.54
C VAL A 38 -7.87 15.84 6.35
N ALA A 39 -7.29 16.67 5.51
CA ALA A 39 -5.86 16.75 5.31
C ALA A 39 -5.37 18.19 5.55
N GLY A 40 -4.25 18.31 6.23
CA GLY A 40 -3.63 19.61 6.48
C GLY A 40 -2.15 19.59 6.14
N ARG A 41 -1.66 20.75 5.73
CA ARG A 41 -0.25 21.01 5.49
C ARG A 41 0.13 22.35 6.07
N ALA A 42 1.27 22.40 6.75
CA ALA A 42 1.93 23.62 7.17
C ALA A 42 3.38 23.56 6.72
N SER A 43 3.82 24.58 5.98
CA SER A 43 5.21 24.69 5.51
C SER A 43 5.83 26.00 5.92
N TYR A 44 7.07 25.92 6.34
CA TYR A 44 7.88 27.04 6.75
C TYR A 44 9.22 27.05 6.03
N ASN A 45 9.60 28.21 5.50
CA ASN A 45 10.88 28.44 4.85
C ASN A 45 11.55 29.67 5.47
N TRP A 46 12.77 29.49 5.95
CA TRP A 46 13.60 30.60 6.41
C TRP A 46 14.76 30.89 5.47
N ASN A 47 14.70 32.04 4.81
CA ASN A 47 15.73 32.56 3.91
C ASN A 47 16.24 31.55 2.85
N TYR A 48 15.37 30.65 2.38
CA TYR A 48 15.72 29.58 1.44
C TYR A 48 16.83 28.64 1.94
N ARG A 49 17.15 28.67 3.25
CA ARG A 49 18.14 27.81 3.89
C ARG A 49 17.50 26.63 4.59
N TYR A 50 16.53 26.89 5.44
CA TYR A 50 15.88 25.87 6.25
C TYR A 50 14.43 25.76 5.85
N PHE A 51 14.02 24.55 5.60
CA PHE A 51 12.66 24.20 5.21
C PHE A 51 12.11 23.18 6.17
N VAL A 52 10.88 23.37 6.61
CA VAL A 52 10.15 22.45 7.46
C VAL A 52 8.76 22.32 6.90
N ASP A 53 8.33 21.09 6.67
CA ASP A 53 6.97 20.79 6.28
C ASP A 53 6.35 19.80 7.26
N PHE A 54 5.14 20.07 7.66
CA PHE A 54 4.30 19.15 8.41
C PHE A 54 3.02 18.91 7.63
N ASN A 55 2.70 17.64 7.42
CA ASN A 55 1.48 17.21 6.76
C ASN A 55 0.76 16.20 7.65
N PHE A 56 -0.55 16.18 7.59
CA PHE A 56 -1.33 15.11 8.20
C PHE A 56 -2.55 14.79 7.34
N GLY A 57 -2.95 13.54 7.37
CA GLY A 57 -4.22 13.05 6.87
C GLY A 57 -4.97 12.34 8.00
N TYR A 58 -6.24 12.67 8.19
CA TYR A 58 -7.14 11.93 9.04
C TYR A 58 -8.28 11.43 8.16
N ASN A 59 -8.22 10.16 7.80
CA ASN A 59 -9.09 9.57 6.78
C ASN A 59 -9.95 8.46 7.37
N GLY A 60 -11.21 8.41 6.95
CA GLY A 60 -12.16 7.37 7.29
C GLY A 60 -12.62 6.61 6.06
N SER A 61 -12.70 5.28 6.18
CA SER A 61 -13.20 4.37 5.16
C SER A 61 -14.27 3.45 5.73
N GLU A 62 -15.38 3.30 5.02
CA GLU A 62 -16.41 2.32 5.36
C GLU A 62 -16.00 0.88 5.08
N ASN A 63 -14.82 0.66 4.49
CA ASN A 63 -14.30 -0.68 4.29
C ASN A 63 -13.93 -1.39 5.60
N PHE A 64 -13.93 -0.65 6.71
CA PHE A 64 -13.63 -1.16 8.06
C PHE A 64 -14.86 -1.10 8.97
N ALA A 65 -14.89 -1.99 9.95
CA ALA A 65 -15.93 -2.01 10.99
C ALA A 65 -15.87 -0.74 11.87
N ASP A 66 -16.93 -0.51 12.62
CA ASP A 66 -16.97 0.59 13.59
C ASP A 66 -15.80 0.45 14.59
N GLY A 67 -15.19 1.60 14.91
CA GLY A 67 -13.99 1.66 15.74
C GLY A 67 -12.67 1.54 14.98
N HIS A 68 -12.65 0.99 13.75
CA HIS A 68 -11.44 0.84 12.91
C HIS A 68 -11.45 1.70 11.65
N ARG A 69 -12.52 2.48 11.42
CA ARG A 69 -12.73 3.26 10.19
C ARG A 69 -11.73 4.37 9.97
N PHE A 70 -11.27 5.02 11.05
CA PHE A 70 -10.45 6.21 10.96
C PHE A 70 -8.98 5.92 11.21
N GLY A 71 -8.12 6.44 10.33
CA GLY A 71 -6.67 6.39 10.46
C GLY A 71 -6.05 7.78 10.45
N PHE A 72 -5.01 7.98 11.28
CA PHE A 72 -4.22 9.21 11.31
C PHE A 72 -2.84 8.96 10.71
N PHE A 73 -2.50 9.75 9.68
CA PHE A 73 -1.32 9.58 8.85
C PHE A 73 -0.49 10.87 8.84
N PRO A 74 0.40 11.05 9.83
CA PRO A 74 1.28 12.20 9.87
C PRO A 74 2.48 12.03 8.93
N ALA A 75 2.98 13.15 8.40
CA ALA A 75 4.23 13.22 7.67
C ALA A 75 4.97 14.51 8.03
N PHE A 76 6.29 14.41 8.11
CA PHE A 76 7.17 15.50 8.47
C PHE A 76 8.38 15.51 7.54
N SER A 77 8.81 16.66 7.09
CA SER A 77 10.04 16.79 6.33
C SER A 77 10.85 18.01 6.74
N VAL A 78 12.16 17.88 6.65
CA VAL A 78 13.12 18.95 6.85
C VAL A 78 14.09 19.00 5.69
N ALA A 79 14.53 20.20 5.35
CA ALA A 79 15.61 20.35 4.40
C ALA A 79 16.51 21.53 4.77
N TRP A 80 17.79 21.36 4.48
CA TRP A 80 18.80 22.37 4.69
C TRP A 80 19.57 22.63 3.39
N ASN A 81 19.45 23.84 2.87
CA ASN A 81 20.21 24.27 1.72
C ASN A 81 21.53 24.93 2.17
N ILE A 82 22.57 24.13 2.22
CA ILE A 82 23.91 24.53 2.69
C ILE A 82 24.54 25.59 1.77
N ALA A 83 24.22 25.54 0.47
CA ALA A 83 24.73 26.53 -0.49
C ALA A 83 24.30 27.97 -0.16
N GLU A 84 23.17 28.16 0.52
CA GLU A 84 22.68 29.48 0.94
C GLU A 84 23.31 29.98 2.27
N GLU A 85 24.17 29.18 2.92
CA GLU A 85 24.92 29.65 4.07
C GLU A 85 25.92 30.73 3.71
N LYS A 86 25.99 31.80 4.52
CA LYS A 86 26.83 32.97 4.25
C LYS A 86 28.30 32.61 3.98
N ILE A 87 28.84 31.64 4.73
CA ILE A 87 30.22 31.18 4.58
C ILE A 87 30.40 30.44 3.26
N VAL A 88 29.49 29.50 2.95
CA VAL A 88 29.54 28.68 1.72
C VAL A 88 29.41 29.57 0.49
N LYS A 89 28.41 30.44 0.46
CA LYS A 89 28.14 31.38 -0.64
C LYS A 89 29.30 32.32 -0.93
N LYS A 90 30.09 32.69 0.12
CA LYS A 90 31.28 33.54 -0.03
C LYS A 90 32.46 32.79 -0.64
N HIS A 91 32.68 31.53 -0.26
CA HIS A 91 33.89 30.77 -0.59
C HIS A 91 33.67 29.80 -1.78
N LEU A 92 32.47 29.24 -1.93
CA LEU A 92 32.15 28.19 -2.92
C LEU A 92 31.14 28.71 -3.96
N LYS A 93 31.55 29.77 -4.70
CA LYS A 93 30.69 30.42 -5.71
C LYS A 93 30.26 29.51 -6.87
N TRP A 94 30.93 28.38 -7.06
CA TRP A 94 30.61 27.37 -8.07
C TRP A 94 29.47 26.42 -7.65
N MET A 95 29.11 26.44 -6.37
CA MET A 95 28.03 25.63 -5.79
C MET A 95 26.74 26.45 -5.79
N ASN A 96 25.82 26.16 -6.69
CA ASN A 96 24.55 26.86 -6.81
C ASN A 96 23.50 26.33 -5.84
N MET A 97 23.48 25.00 -5.63
CA MET A 97 22.62 24.34 -4.68
C MET A 97 23.32 23.14 -4.08
N PHE A 98 23.21 23.01 -2.78
CA PHE A 98 23.56 21.80 -2.01
C PHE A 98 22.53 21.68 -0.90
N LYS A 99 21.50 20.90 -1.17
CA LYS A 99 20.36 20.75 -0.28
C LYS A 99 20.26 19.33 0.23
N LEU A 100 20.31 19.18 1.55
CA LEU A 100 20.05 17.93 2.24
C LEU A 100 18.55 17.89 2.57
N ARG A 101 17.92 16.73 2.37
CA ARG A 101 16.51 16.49 2.66
C ARG A 101 16.35 15.26 3.50
N TYR A 102 15.38 15.29 4.40
CA TYR A 102 14.89 14.10 5.09
C TYR A 102 13.39 14.21 5.26
N SER A 103 12.70 13.12 4.98
CA SER A 103 11.27 13.01 5.24
C SER A 103 10.93 11.72 5.98
N TYR A 104 9.91 11.82 6.80
CA TYR A 104 9.27 10.71 7.48
C TYR A 104 7.78 10.85 7.30
N GLY A 105 7.09 9.74 7.01
CA GLY A 105 5.65 9.77 6.87
C GLY A 105 5.00 8.40 7.03
N LYS A 106 3.75 8.42 7.46
CA LYS A 106 2.87 7.25 7.47
C LYS A 106 1.81 7.42 6.39
N VAL A 107 1.54 6.32 5.66
CA VAL A 107 0.51 6.27 4.62
C VAL A 107 -0.38 5.07 4.90
N GLY A 108 -1.69 5.28 4.95
CA GLY A 108 -2.68 4.22 5.11
C GLY A 108 -3.22 3.76 3.76
N ASN A 109 -3.47 2.46 3.65
CA ASN A 109 -4.15 1.84 2.52
C ASN A 109 -5.40 1.09 3.00
N ASP A 110 -6.56 1.37 2.39
CA ASP A 110 -7.83 0.70 2.64
C ASP A 110 -8.26 -0.23 1.50
N GLN A 111 -7.43 -0.35 0.45
CA GLN A 111 -7.68 -1.25 -0.67
C GLN A 111 -7.14 -2.64 -0.37
N LEU A 112 -7.94 -3.42 0.33
CA LEU A 112 -7.57 -4.74 0.83
C LEU A 112 -7.82 -5.88 -0.18
N GLY A 113 -8.16 -5.55 -1.44
CA GLY A 113 -8.55 -6.54 -2.45
C GLY A 113 -9.94 -7.16 -2.21
N GLN A 114 -10.59 -6.82 -1.11
CA GLN A 114 -11.94 -7.25 -0.73
C GLN A 114 -12.70 -6.05 -0.17
N ARG A 115 -14.01 -5.97 -0.48
CA ARG A 115 -14.89 -4.93 0.06
C ARG A 115 -15.55 -5.43 1.33
N PHE A 116 -15.63 -4.57 2.34
CA PHE A 116 -16.31 -4.83 3.60
C PHE A 116 -15.92 -6.18 4.22
N PRO A 117 -14.63 -6.43 4.51
CA PRO A 117 -14.16 -7.70 5.03
C PRO A 117 -14.74 -8.07 6.40
N TYR A 118 -15.36 -7.11 7.10
CA TYR A 118 -16.07 -7.33 8.37
C TYR A 118 -17.48 -7.92 8.19
N LEU A 119 -17.97 -8.03 6.95
CA LEU A 119 -19.25 -8.67 6.65
C LEU A 119 -19.00 -10.11 6.22
N TYR A 120 -19.73 -11.04 6.81
CA TYR A 120 -19.78 -12.40 6.31
C TYR A 120 -20.74 -12.52 5.13
N THR A 121 -20.46 -13.44 4.23
CA THR A 121 -21.34 -13.77 3.10
C THR A 121 -21.82 -15.21 3.25
N LEU A 122 -23.14 -15.39 3.26
CA LEU A 122 -23.79 -16.69 3.25
C LEU A 122 -24.25 -17.01 1.84
N ALA A 123 -24.12 -18.28 1.43
CA ALA A 123 -24.61 -18.74 0.14
C ALA A 123 -25.16 -20.17 0.25
N THR A 124 -26.12 -20.46 -0.62
CA THR A 124 -26.66 -21.82 -0.85
C THR A 124 -25.97 -22.50 -2.02
N LYS A 125 -25.27 -21.72 -2.85
CA LYS A 125 -24.64 -22.18 -4.08
C LYS A 125 -23.21 -21.65 -4.21
N HIS A 126 -22.38 -22.35 -4.98
CA HIS A 126 -21.02 -21.93 -5.31
C HIS A 126 -20.62 -22.41 -6.72
N MET A 127 -19.64 -21.74 -7.33
CA MET A 127 -19.10 -22.17 -8.61
C MET A 127 -18.00 -23.20 -8.42
N VAL A 128 -18.07 -24.26 -9.20
CA VAL A 128 -17.06 -25.32 -9.25
C VAL A 128 -16.60 -25.49 -10.68
N LYS A 129 -15.31 -25.68 -10.90
CA LYS A 129 -14.79 -26.04 -12.22
C LYS A 129 -14.93 -27.53 -12.44
N LYS A 130 -15.81 -27.90 -13.39
CA LYS A 130 -15.93 -29.26 -13.91
C LYS A 130 -15.60 -29.26 -15.40
N ASP A 131 -14.64 -30.08 -15.80
CA ASP A 131 -14.18 -30.21 -17.19
C ASP A 131 -13.82 -28.86 -17.87
N GLY A 132 -13.20 -27.94 -17.08
CA GLY A 132 -12.79 -26.62 -17.54
C GLY A 132 -13.93 -25.60 -17.68
N LYS A 133 -15.16 -25.96 -17.33
CA LYS A 133 -16.33 -25.07 -17.29
C LYS A 133 -16.70 -24.75 -15.85
N ASP A 134 -17.11 -23.49 -15.63
CA ASP A 134 -17.67 -23.09 -14.36
C ASP A 134 -19.13 -23.58 -14.27
N VAL A 135 -19.40 -24.41 -13.26
CA VAL A 135 -20.72 -25.01 -13.00
C VAL A 135 -21.18 -24.57 -11.62
N GLU A 136 -22.41 -24.09 -11.53
CA GLU A 136 -23.03 -23.73 -10.25
C GLU A 136 -23.49 -25.02 -9.54
N GLU A 137 -23.04 -25.21 -8.31
CA GLU A 137 -23.43 -26.29 -7.42
C GLU A 137 -24.06 -25.78 -6.14
N THR A 138 -25.13 -26.43 -5.68
CA THR A 138 -25.71 -26.20 -4.36
C THR A 138 -24.85 -26.86 -3.29
N PHE A 139 -24.78 -26.23 -2.10
CA PHE A 139 -24.17 -26.90 -0.97
C PHE A 139 -25.01 -28.08 -0.51
N PRO A 140 -24.36 -29.18 -0.10
CA PRO A 140 -25.08 -30.30 0.47
C PRO A 140 -25.97 -29.86 1.63
N GLY A 141 -27.23 -30.15 1.52
CA GLY A 141 -28.24 -29.82 2.51
C GLY A 141 -28.68 -31.03 3.29
N TRP A 142 -29.90 -30.97 3.77
CA TRP A 142 -30.51 -32.05 4.55
C TRP A 142 -31.76 -32.56 3.85
N ASP A 143 -31.89 -33.87 3.75
CA ASP A 143 -33.10 -34.54 3.29
C ASP A 143 -33.94 -34.93 4.51
N TRP A 144 -35.18 -34.46 4.51
CA TRP A 144 -36.15 -34.74 5.57
C TRP A 144 -37.24 -35.61 5.02
N GLY A 145 -37.49 -36.73 5.68
CA GLY A 145 -38.51 -37.67 5.28
C GLY A 145 -37.96 -38.99 4.72
N ASP A 146 -38.84 -39.80 4.12
CA ASP A 146 -38.44 -41.01 3.41
C ASP A 146 -38.10 -40.71 1.94
N TYR A 147 -37.55 -41.71 1.26
CA TYR A 147 -37.18 -41.59 -0.17
C TYR A 147 -38.37 -41.35 -1.11
N THR A 148 -39.60 -41.49 -0.66
CA THR A 148 -40.81 -41.34 -1.46
C THR A 148 -41.38 -39.92 -1.35
N TYR A 149 -41.25 -39.30 -0.18
CA TYR A 149 -41.81 -38.00 0.15
C TYR A 149 -40.79 -37.03 0.80
N GLY A 150 -39.51 -37.27 0.59
CA GLY A 150 -38.46 -36.44 1.17
C GLY A 150 -38.48 -35.01 0.62
N ASN A 151 -38.37 -34.06 1.52
CA ASN A 151 -38.08 -32.68 1.19
C ASN A 151 -36.57 -32.44 1.33
N SER A 152 -35.93 -32.12 0.21
CA SER A 152 -34.54 -31.71 0.17
C SER A 152 -34.44 -30.22 0.30
N TYR A 153 -33.58 -29.75 1.19
CA TYR A 153 -33.29 -28.35 1.41
C TYR A 153 -31.80 -28.10 1.13
N ASP A 154 -31.51 -27.08 0.32
CA ASP A 154 -30.14 -26.70 0.03
C ASP A 154 -29.40 -26.32 1.31
N GLY A 155 -28.13 -26.71 1.41
CA GLY A 155 -27.25 -26.33 2.50
C GLY A 155 -26.91 -24.85 2.46
N LEU A 156 -26.64 -24.27 3.62
CA LEU A 156 -26.19 -22.90 3.78
C LEU A 156 -24.78 -22.90 4.36
N THR A 157 -23.88 -22.15 3.75
CA THR A 157 -22.50 -22.05 4.26
C THR A 157 -21.97 -20.62 4.19
N TYR A 158 -20.90 -20.36 4.94
CA TYR A 158 -20.15 -19.12 4.84
C TYR A 158 -19.22 -19.20 3.62
N LEU A 159 -19.36 -18.26 2.67
CA LEU A 159 -18.37 -18.05 1.60
C LEU A 159 -17.18 -17.26 2.13
N ASP A 160 -17.47 -16.15 2.81
CA ASP A 160 -16.47 -15.32 3.47
C ASP A 160 -16.73 -15.26 4.96
N LEU A 161 -15.69 -15.48 5.74
CA LEU A 161 -15.72 -15.27 7.19
C LEU A 161 -15.49 -13.78 7.49
N ALA A 162 -16.29 -13.25 8.40
CA ALA A 162 -16.13 -11.87 8.85
C ALA A 162 -14.81 -11.68 9.58
N SER A 163 -14.12 -10.59 9.24
CA SER A 163 -12.88 -10.14 9.89
C SER A 163 -13.12 -8.77 10.53
N GLU A 164 -13.72 -8.76 11.72
CA GLU A 164 -14.16 -7.52 12.39
C GLU A 164 -13.01 -6.61 12.83
N ASN A 165 -11.84 -7.18 13.13
CA ASN A 165 -10.66 -6.47 13.63
C ASN A 165 -9.76 -5.94 12.49
N VAL A 166 -10.24 -5.96 11.26
CA VAL A 166 -9.45 -5.47 10.12
C VAL A 166 -9.32 -3.96 10.17
N THR A 167 -8.12 -3.49 9.96
CA THR A 167 -7.73 -2.08 9.98
C THR A 167 -6.85 -1.72 8.78
N TRP A 168 -6.45 -0.45 8.73
CA TRP A 168 -5.58 0.08 7.70
C TRP A 168 -4.26 -0.68 7.61
N GLU A 169 -3.81 -0.97 6.38
CA GLU A 169 -2.41 -1.29 6.14
C GLU A 169 -1.61 0.01 6.24
N ILE A 170 -0.53 0.01 7.01
CA ILE A 170 0.26 1.22 7.27
C ILE A 170 1.66 1.06 6.66
N ALA A 171 2.00 1.95 5.73
CA ALA A 171 3.36 2.08 5.23
C ALA A 171 4.06 3.24 5.96
N THR A 172 5.12 2.92 6.69
CA THR A 172 6.03 3.89 7.29
C THR A 172 7.20 4.11 6.34
N LYS A 173 7.39 5.37 5.92
CA LYS A 173 8.38 5.75 4.92
C LYS A 173 9.41 6.70 5.51
N HIS A 174 10.66 6.46 5.18
CA HIS A 174 11.80 7.33 5.43
C HIS A 174 12.49 7.60 4.10
N ASP A 175 12.82 8.85 3.86
CA ASP A 175 13.52 9.26 2.66
C ASP A 175 14.59 10.28 3.04
N ALA A 176 15.83 10.05 2.60
CA ALA A 176 16.97 10.94 2.83
C ALA A 176 17.61 11.26 1.48
N GLY A 177 17.61 12.54 1.11
CA GLY A 177 18.03 12.95 -0.22
C GLY A 177 19.03 14.09 -0.21
N VAL A 178 19.76 14.17 -1.31
CA VAL A 178 20.71 15.23 -1.62
C VAL A 178 20.41 15.80 -3.00
N ASP A 179 20.20 17.11 -3.07
CA ASP A 179 20.11 17.86 -4.33
C ASP A 179 21.37 18.69 -4.54
N LEU A 180 21.98 18.51 -5.67
CA LEU A 180 23.20 19.23 -6.09
C LEU A 180 22.94 20.03 -7.35
N SER A 181 23.42 21.29 -7.38
CA SER A 181 23.56 22.06 -8.61
C SER A 181 24.90 22.83 -8.56
N LEU A 182 25.74 22.58 -9.55
CA LEU A 182 27.11 23.04 -9.60
C LEU A 182 27.42 23.76 -10.91
N PHE A 183 28.41 24.67 -10.88
CA PHE A 183 28.95 25.34 -12.08
C PHE A 183 27.89 26.09 -12.89
N ASN A 184 27.07 26.92 -12.25
CA ASN A 184 25.95 27.65 -12.89
C ASN A 184 24.95 26.69 -13.58
N ASP A 185 24.50 25.64 -12.84
CA ASP A 185 23.56 24.63 -13.27
C ASP A 185 24.01 23.76 -14.45
N LYS A 186 25.32 23.75 -14.74
CA LYS A 186 25.89 22.85 -15.75
C LYS A 186 25.79 21.40 -15.32
N PHE A 187 26.03 21.13 -14.06
CA PHE A 187 25.86 19.81 -13.46
C PHE A 187 24.78 19.84 -12.38
N THR A 188 23.75 19.02 -12.54
CA THR A 188 22.71 18.81 -11.53
C THR A 188 22.60 17.34 -11.22
N ALA A 189 22.44 17.01 -9.94
CA ALA A 189 22.23 15.65 -9.49
C ALA A 189 21.29 15.62 -8.30
N THR A 190 20.45 14.60 -8.25
CA THR A 190 19.62 14.26 -7.10
C THR A 190 19.85 12.80 -6.77
N VAL A 191 20.08 12.49 -5.52
CA VAL A 191 20.24 11.12 -5.02
C VAL A 191 19.42 10.97 -3.76
N ASP A 192 18.57 9.95 -3.73
CA ASP A 192 17.69 9.63 -2.62
C ASP A 192 17.93 8.20 -2.13
N TYR A 193 17.95 8.04 -0.83
CA TYR A 193 17.83 6.76 -0.15
C TYR A 193 16.44 6.66 0.44
N PHE A 194 15.72 5.62 0.11
CA PHE A 194 14.39 5.36 0.64
C PHE A 194 14.36 4.06 1.47
N HIS A 195 13.56 4.09 2.51
CA HIS A 195 13.21 2.93 3.32
C HIS A 195 11.71 2.95 3.61
N GLU A 196 11.02 1.90 3.24
CA GLU A 196 9.59 1.71 3.48
C GLU A 196 9.38 0.39 4.22
N GLN A 197 8.62 0.43 5.28
CA GLN A 197 8.09 -0.75 5.94
C GLN A 197 6.57 -0.66 5.93
N ARG A 198 5.93 -1.69 5.36
CA ARG A 198 4.50 -1.83 5.29
C ARG A 198 4.08 -2.94 6.24
N ASP A 199 3.28 -2.56 7.23
CA ASP A 199 2.78 -3.44 8.27
C ASP A 199 1.26 -3.59 8.16
N GLY A 200 0.74 -4.68 8.72
CA GLY A 200 -0.68 -4.95 8.72
C GLY A 200 -1.24 -5.26 7.33
N ILE A 201 -0.45 -5.89 6.46
CA ILE A 201 -0.93 -6.33 5.13
C ILE A 201 -2.04 -7.35 5.33
N PHE A 202 -3.19 -7.07 4.72
CA PHE A 202 -4.37 -7.93 4.81
C PHE A 202 -4.20 -9.16 3.91
N MET A 203 -4.19 -10.35 4.52
CA MET A 203 -4.00 -11.61 3.82
C MET A 203 -4.75 -12.75 4.50
N ALA A 204 -4.94 -13.85 3.76
CA ALA A 204 -5.50 -15.07 4.32
C ALA A 204 -4.55 -15.68 5.36
N ARG A 205 -5.14 -16.20 6.46
CA ARG A 205 -4.45 -17.00 7.46
C ARG A 205 -4.19 -18.39 6.87
N GLU A 206 -2.95 -18.70 6.55
CA GLU A 206 -2.60 -19.99 5.92
C GLU A 206 -2.41 -21.11 6.95
N PHE A 207 -2.07 -20.77 8.20
CA PHE A 207 -1.83 -21.73 9.27
C PHE A 207 -3.10 -22.03 10.07
N LEU A 208 -4.08 -22.68 9.42
CA LEU A 208 -5.26 -23.19 10.09
C LEU A 208 -5.39 -24.70 9.83
N PRO A 209 -5.45 -25.54 10.88
CA PRO A 209 -5.68 -26.96 10.69
C PRO A 209 -7.01 -27.22 9.98
N SER A 210 -7.02 -28.17 9.05
CA SER A 210 -8.22 -28.54 8.28
C SER A 210 -9.37 -29.04 9.16
N MET A 211 -9.05 -29.54 10.35
CA MET A 211 -10.05 -29.99 11.34
C MET A 211 -10.96 -28.85 11.86
N VAL A 212 -10.58 -27.59 11.69
CA VAL A 212 -11.43 -26.44 12.03
C VAL A 212 -12.70 -26.39 11.18
N GLY A 213 -12.69 -27.06 10.01
CA GLY A 213 -13.87 -27.20 9.15
C GLY A 213 -14.31 -25.92 8.44
N VAL A 214 -13.45 -24.89 8.39
CA VAL A 214 -13.73 -23.69 7.61
C VAL A 214 -13.45 -23.94 6.12
N ARG A 215 -14.33 -23.44 5.26
CA ARG A 215 -14.20 -23.59 3.81
C ARG A 215 -13.17 -22.63 3.21
N SER A 216 -13.14 -21.42 3.72
CA SER A 216 -12.15 -20.40 3.34
C SER A 216 -11.40 -19.93 4.58
N ASN A 217 -10.12 -19.72 4.45
CA ASN A 217 -9.33 -19.23 5.57
C ASN A 217 -9.71 -17.78 5.89
N PRO A 218 -9.92 -17.44 7.17
CA PRO A 218 -10.18 -16.07 7.57
C PRO A 218 -8.99 -15.19 7.18
N LYS A 219 -9.26 -13.92 6.89
CA LYS A 219 -8.25 -12.93 6.55
C LYS A 219 -7.98 -12.01 7.73
N ALA A 220 -6.75 -11.55 7.87
CA ALA A 220 -6.34 -10.63 8.92
C ALA A 220 -5.16 -9.75 8.47
N ASN A 221 -4.90 -8.68 9.21
CA ASN A 221 -3.74 -7.80 9.00
C ASN A 221 -2.49 -8.41 9.66
N VAL A 222 -1.86 -9.38 9.00
CA VAL A 222 -0.74 -10.18 9.58
C VAL A 222 0.55 -10.10 8.78
N GLY A 223 0.55 -9.49 7.60
CA GLY A 223 1.74 -9.41 6.76
C GLY A 223 2.57 -8.16 7.02
N SER A 224 3.89 -8.29 6.88
CA SER A 224 4.82 -7.17 6.88
C SER A 224 5.89 -7.32 5.80
N VAL A 225 6.14 -6.23 5.06
CA VAL A 225 7.14 -6.19 3.98
C VAL A 225 7.97 -4.92 4.13
N ARG A 226 9.28 -5.07 3.97
CA ARG A 226 10.23 -3.97 3.92
C ARG A 226 10.73 -3.78 2.51
N SER A 227 10.87 -2.53 2.07
CA SER A 227 11.53 -2.15 0.82
C SER A 227 12.51 -1.03 1.08
N GLN A 228 13.70 -1.11 0.52
CA GLN A 228 14.73 -0.09 0.65
C GLN A 228 15.57 -0.01 -0.61
N GLY A 229 16.14 1.16 -0.86
CA GLY A 229 16.95 1.33 -2.06
C GLY A 229 17.49 2.74 -2.22
N PHE A 230 18.07 2.95 -3.38
CA PHE A 230 18.59 4.23 -3.82
C PHE A 230 18.02 4.53 -5.19
N ASP A 231 17.66 5.76 -5.43
CA ASP A 231 17.38 6.27 -6.75
C ASP A 231 18.04 7.62 -6.95
N GLY A 232 18.19 7.98 -8.21
CA GLY A 232 18.79 9.26 -8.51
C GLY A 232 18.78 9.58 -9.99
N ASN A 233 19.03 10.83 -10.26
CA ASN A 233 19.19 11.35 -11.59
C ASN A 233 20.35 12.36 -11.63
N PHE A 234 20.94 12.49 -12.79
CA PHE A 234 21.92 13.54 -13.07
C PHE A 234 21.71 14.15 -14.46
N ALA A 235 22.09 15.40 -14.60
CA ALA A 235 22.14 16.06 -15.89
C ALA A 235 23.40 16.91 -15.98
N TYR A 236 24.09 16.81 -17.12
CA TYR A 236 25.21 17.66 -17.49
C TYR A 236 24.86 18.44 -18.74
N LYS A 237 25.02 19.75 -18.68
CA LYS A 237 24.74 20.69 -19.78
C LYS A 237 25.99 21.49 -20.11
N GLN A 238 26.42 21.46 -21.36
CA GLN A 238 27.57 22.19 -21.84
C GLN A 238 27.24 22.86 -23.20
N LYS A 239 27.54 24.13 -23.31
CA LYS A 239 27.47 24.84 -24.56
C LYS A 239 28.87 24.86 -25.19
N ILE A 240 29.01 24.29 -26.40
CA ILE A 240 30.24 24.23 -27.19
C ILE A 240 29.95 25.03 -28.46
N ASN A 241 30.45 26.28 -28.53
CA ASN A 241 30.15 27.22 -29.61
C ASN A 241 28.61 27.38 -29.82
N LYS A 242 28.11 26.90 -30.97
CA LYS A 242 26.70 26.93 -31.36
C LYS A 242 25.92 25.69 -30.96
N VAL A 243 26.61 24.66 -30.44
CA VAL A 243 25.99 23.39 -30.08
C VAL A 243 25.74 23.33 -28.57
N ASN A 244 24.51 22.95 -28.16
CA ASN A 244 24.17 22.67 -26.79
C ASN A 244 24.19 21.15 -26.58
N LEU A 245 25.12 20.67 -25.77
CA LEU A 245 25.18 19.27 -25.35
C LEU A 245 24.46 19.12 -24.03
N THR A 246 23.57 18.14 -23.94
CA THR A 246 22.91 17.75 -22.69
C THR A 246 22.98 16.23 -22.55
N VAL A 247 23.61 15.77 -21.47
CA VAL A 247 23.66 14.36 -21.07
C VAL A 247 22.83 14.19 -19.82
N ARG A 248 21.94 13.19 -19.82
CA ARG A 248 21.09 12.87 -18.67
C ARG A 248 21.14 11.39 -18.41
N GLY A 249 21.06 11.02 -17.13
CA GLY A 249 20.93 9.64 -16.71
C GLY A 249 20.10 9.54 -15.44
N ASN A 250 19.50 8.38 -15.24
CA ASN A 250 18.82 8.01 -14.02
C ASN A 250 19.24 6.60 -13.62
N PHE A 251 19.18 6.31 -12.34
CA PHE A 251 19.41 4.99 -11.81
C PHE A 251 18.46 4.73 -10.66
N THR A 252 18.08 3.47 -10.49
CA THR A 252 17.27 3.00 -9.38
C THR A 252 17.75 1.61 -8.97
N TYR A 253 17.95 1.44 -7.69
CA TYR A 253 18.20 0.14 -7.07
C TYR A 253 17.25 -0.06 -5.92
N SER A 254 16.52 -1.18 -5.90
CA SER A 254 15.61 -1.51 -4.80
C SER A 254 15.73 -2.98 -4.41
N LYS A 255 15.58 -3.22 -3.11
CA LYS A 255 15.50 -4.54 -2.52
C LYS A 255 14.29 -4.58 -1.59
N ASN A 256 13.45 -5.59 -1.74
CA ASN A 256 12.37 -5.86 -0.81
C ASN A 256 12.59 -7.19 -0.07
N GLU A 257 11.89 -7.35 1.05
CA GLU A 257 11.98 -8.54 1.90
C GLU A 257 10.65 -8.69 2.66
N ILE A 258 10.14 -9.91 2.70
CA ILE A 258 8.98 -10.28 3.51
C ILE A 258 9.46 -10.48 4.94
N LEU A 259 9.01 -9.61 5.86
CA LEU A 259 9.38 -9.70 7.28
C LEU A 259 8.46 -10.67 8.02
N GLU A 260 7.15 -10.55 7.75
CA GLU A 260 6.13 -11.40 8.36
C GLU A 260 5.13 -11.85 7.31
N LYS A 261 4.80 -13.10 7.37
CA LYS A 261 3.74 -13.77 6.62
C LYS A 261 3.19 -14.90 7.48
N ASP A 262 1.86 -15.05 7.49
CA ASP A 262 1.21 -16.20 8.13
C ASP A 262 1.38 -17.43 7.23
N GLU A 263 2.42 -18.21 7.49
CA GLU A 263 2.76 -19.42 6.73
C GLU A 263 3.12 -20.57 7.68
N GLU A 264 2.84 -21.79 7.24
CA GLU A 264 3.20 -22.98 7.98
C GLU A 264 4.72 -23.12 8.11
N ASN A 265 5.20 -23.52 9.28
CA ASN A 265 6.60 -23.85 9.50
C ASN A 265 6.99 -25.07 8.65
N SER A 266 7.57 -24.82 7.48
CA SER A 266 8.04 -25.89 6.62
C SER A 266 9.29 -26.56 7.20
N VAL A 267 9.37 -27.87 7.03
CA VAL A 267 10.58 -28.68 7.33
C VAL A 267 11.78 -28.16 6.55
N TYR A 268 11.53 -27.59 5.37
CA TYR A 268 12.56 -27.08 4.48
C TYR A 268 12.53 -25.55 4.43
N PRO A 269 13.56 -24.85 4.97
CA PRO A 269 13.59 -23.38 5.02
C PRO A 269 13.43 -22.68 3.67
N TYR A 270 13.87 -23.32 2.56
CA TYR A 270 13.75 -22.76 1.23
C TYR A 270 12.29 -22.66 0.72
N GLN A 271 11.35 -23.37 1.35
CA GLN A 271 9.93 -23.28 1.02
C GLN A 271 9.26 -22.07 1.66
N MET A 272 9.81 -21.58 2.79
CA MET A 272 9.30 -20.40 3.46
C MET A 272 9.46 -19.16 2.59
N GLN A 273 8.51 -18.24 2.64
CA GLN A 273 8.58 -16.96 1.95
C GLN A 273 9.14 -15.84 2.81
N ARG A 274 8.99 -15.96 4.13
CA ARG A 274 9.56 -15.05 5.11
C ARG A 274 11.08 -14.99 4.99
N GLY A 275 11.64 -13.78 5.00
CA GLY A 275 13.08 -13.53 4.81
C GLY A 275 13.53 -13.48 3.34
N TYR A 276 12.64 -13.75 2.40
CA TYR A 276 12.92 -13.67 0.97
C TYR A 276 12.24 -12.46 0.32
N ARG A 277 12.60 -12.21 -0.94
CA ARG A 277 11.96 -11.16 -1.73
C ARG A 277 10.51 -11.52 -2.06
N VAL A 278 9.67 -10.51 -2.17
CA VAL A 278 8.34 -10.68 -2.75
C VAL A 278 8.49 -11.20 -4.18
N ASN A 279 7.75 -12.25 -4.52
CA ASN A 279 7.80 -12.93 -5.84
C ASN A 279 9.18 -13.50 -6.20
N GLN A 280 9.95 -13.95 -5.21
CA GLN A 280 11.21 -14.63 -5.50
C GLN A 280 10.94 -15.94 -6.24
N ALA A 281 11.54 -16.08 -7.43
CA ALA A 281 11.54 -17.36 -8.11
C ALA A 281 12.32 -18.40 -7.28
N LYS A 282 11.71 -19.55 -7.07
CA LYS A 282 12.31 -20.70 -6.39
C LYS A 282 12.25 -21.88 -7.34
N GLY A 283 13.33 -22.66 -7.38
CA GLY A 283 13.44 -23.85 -8.24
C GLY A 283 14.43 -24.83 -7.63
N LEU A 284 14.38 -26.07 -8.10
CA LEU A 284 15.42 -27.06 -7.87
C LEU A 284 16.57 -26.75 -8.83
N ILE A 285 17.78 -26.75 -8.32
CA ILE A 285 19.03 -26.67 -9.10
C ILE A 285 19.53 -28.08 -9.35
#